data_17d778f2d625db109b8c2f1b8f47a3af
#
_entry.id   17d778f2d625db109b8c2f1b8f47a3af
#
_cell.length_a   1.000
_cell.length_b   1.000
_cell.length_c   1.000
_cell.angle_alpha   90.00
_cell.angle_beta   90.00
_cell.angle_gamma   90.00
#
_symmetry.space_group_name_H-M   'P 1'
#
loop_
_entity.id
_entity.type
_entity.pdbx_description
1 polymer ?
#
loop_
_entity_poly.entity_id
_entity_poly.type
_entity_poly.pdbx_seq_one_letter_code
_entity_poly.pdbx_strand_id
1 'polypeptide(L)'
;MAILLGCDSVSLEFPTKHIFDSVTLGVGEGDRIGIVGKNGDGKSTLLSVLAGTLEPDDGRVTHRRGITIGLLGQKDQLVDTDTVHHAVVGDAPEYEWASSPRTRQILAGLISDVPWEGMVGELSGGQRRRVDLARLLIGDYDVLMLDEPTNHLTCAPSTGLRVT
;
A
#
# COMPACT_ATOMS: atom_id res chain seq x y z
N MET A 1 -3.84 24.20 0.75
CA MET A 1 -3.48 22.79 0.49
C MET A 1 -4.54 22.19 -0.39
N ALA A 2 -4.17 21.51 -1.46
CA ALA A 2 -5.13 20.84 -2.32
C ALA A 2 -5.50 19.49 -1.71
N ILE A 3 -6.80 19.23 -1.49
CA ILE A 3 -7.28 17.94 -1.03
C ILE A 3 -7.18 16.95 -2.19
N LEU A 4 -6.52 15.83 -1.97
CA LEU A 4 -6.35 14.74 -2.93
C LEU A 4 -7.53 13.77 -2.86
N LEU A 5 -7.89 13.37 -1.64
CA LEU A 5 -9.06 12.55 -1.38
C LEU A 5 -9.68 12.91 -0.03
N GLY A 6 -10.93 12.55 0.15
CA GLY A 6 -11.61 12.73 1.42
C GLY A 6 -12.86 11.88 1.51
N CYS A 7 -13.36 11.73 2.73
CA CYS A 7 -14.67 11.18 2.99
C CYS A 7 -15.47 12.14 3.89
N ASP A 8 -16.78 12.14 3.70
CA ASP A 8 -17.71 12.99 4.43
C ASP A 8 -18.84 12.13 4.99
N SER A 9 -18.92 12.10 6.32
CA SER A 9 -19.95 11.39 7.10
C SER A 9 -20.11 9.92 6.72
N VAL A 10 -19.01 9.26 6.39
CA VAL A 10 -19.01 7.87 5.94
C VAL A 10 -19.31 6.93 7.09
N SER A 11 -20.29 6.05 6.88
CA SER A 11 -20.67 4.98 7.81
C SER A 11 -20.63 3.63 7.12
N LEU A 12 -20.29 2.60 7.88
CA LEU A 12 -20.28 1.22 7.40
C LEU A 12 -20.64 0.24 8.51
N GLU A 13 -21.57 -0.66 8.20
CA GLU A 13 -22.03 -1.71 9.08
C GLU A 13 -22.00 -3.07 8.39
N PHE A 14 -21.47 -4.08 9.04
CA PHE A 14 -21.65 -5.47 8.63
C PHE A 14 -22.79 -6.10 9.44
N PRO A 15 -23.44 -7.17 8.96
CA PRO A 15 -24.62 -7.77 9.60
C PRO A 15 -24.44 -8.10 11.08
N THR A 16 -23.20 -8.26 11.54
CA THR A 16 -22.87 -8.64 12.92
C THR A 16 -22.07 -7.58 13.67
N LYS A 17 -21.69 -6.47 13.01
CA LYS A 17 -20.80 -5.48 13.62
C LYS A 17 -20.89 -4.11 12.96
N HIS A 18 -21.15 -3.09 13.76
CA HIS A 18 -20.88 -1.70 13.40
C HIS A 18 -19.37 -1.50 13.26
N ILE A 19 -18.91 -0.99 12.13
CA ILE A 19 -17.49 -0.80 11.87
C ILE A 19 -17.08 0.63 12.22
N PHE A 20 -17.76 1.62 11.62
CA PHE A 20 -17.58 3.03 11.96
C PHE A 20 -18.84 3.82 11.57
N ASP A 21 -19.01 4.95 12.22
CA ASP A 21 -20.14 5.84 12.07
C ASP A 21 -19.68 7.28 11.83
N SER A 22 -20.22 7.89 10.78
CA SER A 22 -20.04 9.32 10.44
C SER A 22 -18.57 9.80 10.41
N VAL A 23 -17.67 9.01 9.82
CA VAL A 23 -16.26 9.39 9.67
C VAL A 23 -16.10 10.45 8.59
N THR A 24 -15.47 11.56 8.96
CA THR A 24 -15.09 12.63 8.03
C THR A 24 -13.58 12.86 8.10
N LEU A 25 -12.92 12.77 6.94
CA LEU A 25 -11.47 12.91 6.83
C LEU A 25 -11.12 13.54 5.47
N GLY A 26 -10.14 14.43 5.47
CA GLY A 26 -9.51 14.94 4.25
C GLY A 26 -8.02 14.64 4.23
N VAL A 27 -7.50 14.24 3.08
CA VAL A 27 -6.08 13.98 2.83
C VAL A 27 -5.58 14.97 1.79
N GLY A 28 -4.64 15.80 2.18
CA GLY A 28 -3.99 16.79 1.32
C GLY A 28 -2.63 16.33 0.81
N GLU A 29 -2.09 17.11 -0.10
CA GLU A 29 -0.75 16.87 -0.62
C GLU A 29 0.30 17.03 0.49
N GLY A 30 1.18 16.02 0.63
CA GLY A 30 2.24 15.98 1.64
C GLY A 30 1.79 15.54 3.03
N ASP A 31 0.49 15.26 3.25
CA ASP A 31 0.00 14.77 4.54
C ASP A 31 0.57 13.39 4.86
N ARG A 32 0.78 13.16 6.17
CA ARG A 32 1.15 11.86 6.73
C ARG A 32 0.17 11.54 7.85
N ILE A 33 -0.75 10.61 7.59
CA ILE A 33 -1.85 10.30 8.49
C ILE A 33 -1.68 8.88 9.01
N GLY A 34 -1.63 8.71 10.34
CA GLY A 34 -1.64 7.41 11.00
C GLY A 34 -3.04 7.07 11.52
N ILE A 35 -3.58 5.92 11.11
CA ILE A 35 -4.85 5.39 11.62
C ILE A 35 -4.52 4.44 12.76
N VAL A 36 -4.96 4.77 13.98
CA VAL A 36 -4.69 4.01 15.20
C VAL A 36 -5.97 3.38 15.72
N GLY A 37 -5.89 2.15 16.18
CA GLY A 37 -6.99 1.40 16.77
C GLY A 37 -6.62 -0.07 16.99
N LYS A 38 -7.46 -0.80 17.74
CA LYS A 38 -7.26 -2.23 17.97
C LYS A 38 -7.48 -3.04 16.70
N ASN A 39 -7.00 -4.29 16.70
CA ASN A 39 -7.31 -5.21 15.60
C ASN A 39 -8.82 -5.48 15.55
N GLY A 40 -9.37 -5.35 14.35
CA GLY A 40 -10.81 -5.46 14.13
C GLY A 40 -11.61 -4.15 14.26
N ASP A 41 -10.99 -3.02 14.57
CA ASP A 41 -11.68 -1.70 14.65
C ASP A 41 -12.00 -1.09 13.28
N GLY A 42 -11.75 -1.81 12.17
CA GLY A 42 -12.12 -1.33 10.84
C GLY A 42 -11.06 -0.50 10.11
N LYS A 43 -9.80 -0.46 10.59
CA LYS A 43 -8.71 0.30 9.92
C LYS A 43 -8.54 -0.08 8.45
N SER A 44 -8.39 -1.38 8.16
CA SER A 44 -8.28 -1.90 6.79
C SER A 44 -9.52 -1.61 5.95
N THR A 45 -10.68 -1.67 6.59
CA THR A 45 -11.97 -1.37 5.96
C THR A 45 -12.06 0.10 5.59
N LEU A 46 -11.62 1.00 6.47
CA LEU A 46 -11.57 2.44 6.18
C LEU A 46 -10.61 2.74 5.03
N LEU A 47 -9.43 2.11 5.00
CA LEU A 47 -8.50 2.24 3.86
C LEU A 47 -9.13 1.76 2.55
N SER A 48 -9.87 0.65 2.58
CA SER A 48 -10.58 0.13 1.40
C SER A 48 -11.69 1.08 0.92
N VAL A 49 -12.42 1.70 1.84
CA VAL A 49 -13.44 2.71 1.52
C VAL A 49 -12.77 3.96 0.94
N LEU A 50 -11.70 4.46 1.55
CA LEU A 50 -10.95 5.62 1.05
C LEU A 50 -10.31 5.35 -0.32
N ALA A 51 -9.85 4.13 -0.57
CA ALA A 51 -9.31 3.73 -1.87
C ALA A 51 -10.39 3.51 -2.95
N GLY A 52 -11.67 3.51 -2.57
CA GLY A 52 -12.78 3.28 -3.49
C GLY A 52 -12.96 1.80 -3.88
N THR A 53 -12.33 0.87 -3.16
CA THR A 53 -12.49 -0.59 -3.38
C THR A 53 -13.65 -1.18 -2.60
N LEU A 54 -14.21 -0.43 -1.65
CA LEU A 54 -15.39 -0.78 -0.87
C LEU A 54 -16.32 0.44 -0.81
N GLU A 55 -17.60 0.26 -1.12
CA GLU A 55 -18.60 1.32 -0.99
C GLU A 55 -19.09 1.41 0.47
N PRO A 56 -19.22 2.62 1.04
CA PRO A 56 -19.83 2.81 2.34
C PRO A 56 -21.37 2.67 2.26
N ASP A 57 -22.01 2.39 3.40
CA ASP A 57 -23.47 2.33 3.49
C ASP A 57 -24.09 3.73 3.48
N ASP A 58 -23.40 4.73 4.04
CA ASP A 58 -23.82 6.13 4.04
C ASP A 58 -22.60 7.06 3.93
N GLY A 59 -22.86 8.32 3.58
CA GLY A 59 -21.84 9.31 3.32
C GLY A 59 -21.26 9.18 1.91
N ARG A 60 -20.11 9.80 1.69
CA ARG A 60 -19.46 9.77 0.36
C ARG A 60 -17.95 9.86 0.46
N VAL A 61 -17.27 9.24 -0.49
CA VAL A 61 -15.84 9.41 -0.74
C VAL A 61 -15.65 10.26 -1.98
N THR A 62 -14.70 11.16 -1.92
CA THR A 62 -14.37 12.07 -3.03
C THR A 62 -12.89 11.96 -3.35
N HIS A 63 -12.56 11.71 -4.60
CA HIS A 63 -11.19 11.73 -5.11
C HIS A 63 -11.01 12.92 -6.06
N ARG A 64 -9.87 13.59 -5.97
CA ARG A 64 -9.47 14.56 -6.99
C ARG A 64 -9.36 13.82 -8.33
N ARG A 65 -9.86 14.47 -9.39
CA ARG A 65 -9.81 13.88 -10.73
C ARG A 65 -8.37 13.56 -11.14
N GLY A 66 -8.15 12.30 -11.54
CA GLY A 66 -6.88 11.84 -12.09
C GLY A 66 -5.82 11.48 -11.05
N ILE A 67 -6.18 11.38 -9.74
CA ILE A 67 -5.22 10.89 -8.74
C ILE A 67 -4.94 9.41 -8.92
N THR A 68 -3.72 9.03 -8.60
CA THR A 68 -3.27 7.63 -8.51
C THR A 68 -3.16 7.22 -7.05
N ILE A 69 -3.78 6.08 -6.70
CA ILE A 69 -3.78 5.55 -5.33
C ILE A 69 -3.11 4.19 -5.31
N GLY A 70 -2.04 4.05 -4.51
CA GLY A 70 -1.42 2.77 -4.20
C GLY A 70 -1.94 2.26 -2.86
N LEU A 71 -2.46 1.02 -2.82
CA LEU A 71 -2.96 0.39 -1.61
C LEU A 71 -2.19 -0.91 -1.32
N LEU A 72 -1.47 -0.95 -0.20
CA LEU A 72 -0.97 -2.18 0.40
C LEU A 72 -2.05 -2.73 1.32
N GLY A 73 -2.96 -3.53 0.77
CA GLY A 73 -4.04 -4.18 1.53
C GLY A 73 -3.59 -5.46 2.23
N GLN A 74 -4.51 -6.19 2.84
CA GLN A 74 -4.22 -7.50 3.47
C GLN A 74 -3.87 -8.58 2.44
N LYS A 75 -4.46 -8.51 1.25
CA LYS A 75 -4.12 -9.37 0.11
C LYS A 75 -3.30 -8.56 -0.88
N ASP A 76 -2.22 -9.14 -1.38
CA ASP A 76 -1.47 -8.54 -2.47
C ASP A 76 -2.25 -8.62 -3.80
N GLN A 77 -1.85 -7.78 -4.75
CA GLN A 77 -2.42 -7.74 -6.09
C GLN A 77 -1.44 -8.31 -7.13
N LEU A 78 -0.46 -9.09 -6.66
CA LEU A 78 0.55 -9.69 -7.51
C LEU A 78 -0.04 -10.84 -8.30
N VAL A 79 0.42 -11.01 -9.54
CA VAL A 79 0.01 -12.09 -10.43
C VAL A 79 1.00 -13.25 -10.32
N ASP A 80 0.52 -14.46 -10.01
CA ASP A 80 1.37 -15.62 -9.73
C ASP A 80 2.25 -16.02 -10.93
N THR A 81 1.80 -15.71 -12.14
CA THR A 81 2.53 -16.03 -13.39
C THR A 81 3.55 -14.98 -13.80
N ASP A 82 3.64 -13.88 -13.06
CA ASP A 82 4.64 -12.85 -13.32
C ASP A 82 5.98 -13.21 -12.67
N THR A 83 7.07 -12.70 -13.23
CA THR A 83 8.35 -12.67 -12.53
C THR A 83 8.34 -11.55 -11.48
N VAL A 84 9.20 -11.66 -10.48
CA VAL A 84 9.39 -10.59 -9.48
C VAL A 84 9.78 -9.27 -10.18
N HIS A 85 10.67 -9.36 -11.18
CA HIS A 85 11.05 -8.23 -12.04
C HIS A 85 9.80 -7.53 -12.61
N HIS A 86 8.99 -8.27 -13.36
CA HIS A 86 7.80 -7.70 -14.00
C HIS A 86 6.79 -7.17 -13.00
N ALA A 87 6.58 -7.86 -11.88
CA ALA A 87 5.67 -7.43 -10.82
C ALA A 87 6.10 -6.09 -10.17
N VAL A 88 7.40 -5.81 -10.08
CA VAL A 88 7.92 -4.62 -9.38
C VAL A 88 8.09 -3.42 -10.31
N VAL A 89 8.66 -3.61 -11.49
CA VAL A 89 9.00 -2.53 -12.43
C VAL A 89 8.26 -2.60 -13.77
N GLY A 90 7.44 -3.65 -13.97
CA GLY A 90 6.72 -3.85 -15.22
C GLY A 90 7.66 -4.08 -16.39
N ASP A 91 7.30 -3.51 -17.52
CA ASP A 91 8.10 -3.54 -18.75
C ASP A 91 9.12 -2.40 -18.85
N ALA A 92 9.35 -1.68 -17.74
CA ALA A 92 10.31 -0.58 -17.73
C ALA A 92 11.72 -1.09 -18.03
N PRO A 93 12.44 -0.48 -18.97
CA PRO A 93 13.79 -0.90 -19.32
C PRO A 93 14.76 -0.68 -18.14
N GLU A 94 15.77 -1.55 -18.05
CA GLU A 94 16.71 -1.55 -16.91
C GLU A 94 17.33 -0.18 -16.62
N TYR A 95 17.66 0.58 -17.67
CA TYR A 95 18.28 1.90 -17.50
C TYR A 95 17.36 2.91 -16.79
N GLU A 96 16.03 2.75 -16.82
CA GLU A 96 15.10 3.65 -16.13
C GLU A 96 15.09 3.38 -14.63
N TRP A 97 14.81 2.14 -14.22
CA TRP A 97 14.70 1.82 -12.81
C TRP A 97 16.06 1.66 -12.11
N ALA A 98 17.09 1.10 -12.79
CA ALA A 98 18.41 0.91 -12.21
C ALA A 98 19.20 2.22 -12.07
N SER A 99 18.89 3.27 -12.83
CA SER A 99 19.50 4.58 -12.66
C SER A 99 19.04 5.30 -11.40
N SER A 100 17.85 5.00 -10.89
CA SER A 100 17.27 5.63 -9.71
C SER A 100 17.94 5.14 -8.42
N PRO A 101 18.62 6.02 -7.64
CA PRO A 101 19.17 5.64 -6.34
C PRO A 101 18.08 5.17 -5.36
N ARG A 102 16.90 5.80 -5.40
CA ARG A 102 15.74 5.44 -4.58
C ARG A 102 15.27 4.02 -4.87
N THR A 103 15.12 3.67 -6.14
CA THR A 103 14.70 2.33 -6.55
C THR A 103 15.69 1.27 -6.09
N ARG A 104 16.99 1.50 -6.32
CA ARG A 104 18.04 0.57 -5.85
C ARG A 104 18.03 0.36 -4.33
N GLN A 105 17.81 1.42 -3.54
CA GLN A 105 17.72 1.32 -2.08
C GLN A 105 16.50 0.51 -1.64
N ILE A 106 15.34 0.70 -2.28
CA ILE A 106 14.12 -0.06 -2.00
C ILE A 106 14.35 -1.55 -2.30
N LEU A 107 14.88 -1.87 -3.49
CA LEU A 107 15.16 -3.25 -3.89
C LEU A 107 16.16 -3.92 -2.94
N ALA A 108 17.25 -3.25 -2.62
CA ALA A 108 18.28 -3.78 -1.71
C ALA A 108 17.73 -3.96 -0.27
N GLY A 109 16.86 -3.07 0.18
CA GLY A 109 16.30 -3.11 1.53
C GLY A 109 15.17 -4.11 1.73
N LEU A 110 14.37 -4.37 0.69
CA LEU A 110 13.16 -5.18 0.82
C LEU A 110 13.27 -6.57 0.20
N ILE A 111 13.95 -6.71 -0.94
CA ILE A 111 13.88 -7.92 -1.75
C ILE A 111 15.25 -8.45 -2.20
N SER A 112 16.34 -8.08 -1.51
CA SER A 112 17.70 -8.55 -1.84
C SER A 112 17.87 -10.07 -1.78
N ASP A 113 17.04 -10.77 -1.02
CA ASP A 113 17.01 -12.23 -0.87
C ASP A 113 15.96 -12.90 -1.76
N VAL A 114 15.25 -12.16 -2.59
CA VAL A 114 14.20 -12.66 -3.47
C VAL A 114 14.78 -12.82 -4.89
N PRO A 115 14.62 -14.00 -5.54
CA PRO A 115 15.06 -14.19 -6.91
C PRO A 115 14.38 -13.21 -7.87
N TRP A 116 15.13 -12.33 -8.51
CA TRP A 116 14.61 -11.28 -9.38
C TRP A 116 13.83 -11.81 -10.59
N GLU A 117 14.32 -12.92 -11.19
CA GLU A 117 13.68 -13.62 -12.30
C GLU A 117 12.79 -14.79 -11.83
N GLY A 118 12.62 -14.95 -10.50
CA GLY A 118 11.74 -15.98 -9.93
C GLY A 118 10.27 -15.65 -10.14
N MET A 119 9.42 -16.67 -10.14
CA MET A 119 7.98 -16.50 -10.29
C MET A 119 7.34 -16.03 -8.97
N VAL A 120 6.43 -15.10 -9.05
CA VAL A 120 5.68 -14.57 -7.87
C VAL A 120 4.93 -15.70 -7.15
N GLY A 121 4.38 -16.66 -7.89
CA GLY A 121 3.66 -17.79 -7.32
C GLY A 121 4.51 -18.74 -6.45
N GLU A 122 5.84 -18.70 -6.59
CA GLU A 122 6.78 -19.52 -5.80
C GLU A 122 7.24 -18.85 -4.50
N LEU A 123 6.88 -17.60 -4.31
CA LEU A 123 7.29 -16.81 -3.15
C LEU A 123 6.54 -17.21 -1.89
N SER A 124 7.24 -17.18 -0.75
CA SER A 124 6.57 -17.22 0.55
C SER A 124 5.71 -15.99 0.78
N GLY A 125 4.71 -16.05 1.67
CA GLY A 125 3.83 -14.93 1.98
C GLY A 125 4.59 -13.67 2.43
N GLY A 126 5.68 -13.84 3.18
CA GLY A 126 6.55 -12.73 3.60
C GLY A 126 7.31 -12.11 2.43
N GLN A 127 7.81 -12.92 1.49
CA GLN A 127 8.46 -12.43 0.28
C GLN A 127 7.45 -11.70 -0.62
N ARG A 128 6.27 -12.27 -0.85
CA ARG A 128 5.18 -11.61 -1.61
C ARG A 128 4.85 -10.24 -1.02
N ARG A 129 4.72 -10.15 0.30
CA ARG A 129 4.42 -8.89 0.99
C ARG A 129 5.51 -7.84 0.75
N ARG A 130 6.79 -8.25 0.80
CA ARG A 130 7.91 -7.35 0.55
C ARG A 130 8.02 -6.94 -0.92
N VAL A 131 7.71 -7.83 -1.84
CA VAL A 131 7.64 -7.53 -3.29
C VAL A 131 6.50 -6.53 -3.58
N ASP A 132 5.32 -6.73 -3.00
CA ASP A 132 4.18 -5.82 -3.18
C ASP A 132 4.48 -4.43 -2.57
N LEU A 133 5.11 -4.39 -1.40
CA LEU A 133 5.57 -3.12 -0.82
C LEU A 133 6.63 -2.44 -1.68
N ALA A 134 7.60 -3.17 -2.21
CA ALA A 134 8.61 -2.62 -3.11
C ALA A 134 7.99 -2.03 -4.38
N ARG A 135 7.07 -2.74 -5.02
CA ARG A 135 6.29 -2.29 -6.16
C ARG A 135 5.59 -0.96 -5.89
N LEU A 136 4.90 -0.88 -4.74
CA LEU A 136 4.18 0.34 -4.36
C LEU A 136 5.12 1.52 -4.05
N LEU A 137 6.27 1.26 -3.41
CA LEU A 137 7.23 2.31 -3.08
C LEU A 137 8.01 2.81 -4.30
N ILE A 138 8.15 1.98 -5.33
CA ILE A 138 8.81 2.35 -6.60
C ILE A 138 7.82 3.06 -7.52
N GLY A 139 6.55 2.66 -7.48
CA GLY A 139 5.50 3.27 -8.30
C GLY A 139 5.28 4.75 -7.99
N ASP A 140 4.72 5.47 -8.95
CA ASP A 140 4.38 6.88 -8.84
C ASP A 140 2.91 7.02 -8.48
N TYR A 141 2.65 7.25 -7.19
CA TYR A 141 1.30 7.42 -6.64
C TYR A 141 1.17 8.77 -5.94
N ASP A 142 0.04 9.46 -6.17
CA ASP A 142 -0.32 10.67 -5.45
C ASP A 142 -0.63 10.39 -3.97
N VAL A 143 -1.24 9.24 -3.70
CA VAL A 143 -1.58 8.76 -2.35
C VAL A 143 -1.15 7.31 -2.16
N LEU A 144 -0.44 7.04 -1.08
CA LEU A 144 -0.04 5.70 -0.67
C LEU A 144 -0.74 5.33 0.62
N MET A 145 -1.49 4.23 0.60
CA MET A 145 -2.19 3.67 1.74
C MET A 145 -1.54 2.35 2.14
N LEU A 146 -1.07 2.25 3.38
CA LEU A 146 -0.36 1.07 3.87
C LEU A 146 -1.11 0.47 5.05
N ASP A 147 -1.64 -0.74 4.88
CA ASP A 147 -2.28 -1.50 5.94
C ASP A 147 -1.27 -2.45 6.57
N GLU A 148 -0.95 -2.21 7.85
CA GLU A 148 0.01 -3.00 8.65
C GLU A 148 1.33 -3.31 7.89
N PRO A 149 2.05 -2.28 7.38
CA PRO A 149 3.19 -2.50 6.50
C PRO A 149 4.37 -3.23 7.19
N THR A 150 4.40 -3.24 8.51
CA THR A 150 5.47 -3.88 9.31
C THR A 150 5.20 -5.34 9.63
N ASN A 151 3.98 -5.84 9.45
CA ASN A 151 3.69 -7.25 9.63
C ASN A 151 4.45 -8.06 8.58
N HIS A 152 5.26 -9.00 9.02
CA HIS A 152 6.17 -9.83 8.21
C HIS A 152 7.47 -9.15 7.72
N LEU A 153 7.76 -7.91 8.12
CA LEU A 153 9.10 -7.33 7.97
C LEU A 153 9.99 -7.82 9.11
N THR A 154 10.17 -9.12 9.28
CA THR A 154 11.30 -9.65 10.06
C THR A 154 12.56 -9.42 9.24
N CYS A 155 13.08 -8.20 9.31
CA CYS A 155 14.44 -7.92 8.85
C CYS A 155 15.40 -8.76 9.69
N ALA A 156 16.22 -9.58 9.05
CA ALA A 156 17.48 -9.98 9.63
C ALA A 156 18.21 -8.70 10.10
N PRO A 157 18.90 -8.69 11.24
CA PRO A 157 19.53 -7.50 11.78
C PRO A 157 20.70 -7.08 10.89
N SER A 158 20.46 -6.24 9.92
CA SER A 158 21.48 -5.48 9.21
C SER A 158 21.23 -4.00 9.48
N THR A 159 22.00 -3.50 10.44
CA THR A 159 22.49 -2.13 10.65
C THR A 159 21.71 -1.01 9.91
N GLY A 160 20.86 -0.28 10.68
CA GLY A 160 20.77 1.15 10.48
C GLY A 160 19.72 1.70 9.52
N LEU A 161 18.43 1.60 9.85
CA LEU A 161 17.46 2.64 9.44
C LEU A 161 16.91 3.31 10.71
N ARG A 162 17.44 4.48 11.03
CA ARG A 162 16.77 5.41 11.96
C ARG A 162 15.80 6.22 11.15
N VAL A 163 14.51 6.05 11.44
CA VAL A 163 13.47 6.98 11.02
C VAL A 163 13.32 8.00 12.15
N THR A 164 13.65 9.24 11.87
CA THR A 164 13.27 10.41 12.66
C THR A 164 12.10 11.08 12.00
#